data_71fb6dbb6822aaacf375a5ebe18620eb
#
_entry.id   71fb6dbb6822aaacf375a5ebe18620eb
#
_cell.length_a   1.000
_cell.length_b   1.000
_cell.length_c   1.000
_cell.angle_alpha   90.00
_cell.angle_beta   90.00
_cell.angle_gamma   90.00
#
_symmetry.space_group_name_H-M   'P 1'
#
loop_
_entity.id
_entity.type
_entity.pdbx_description
1 polymer ?
#
loop_
_entity_poly.entity_id
_entity_poly.type
_entity_poly.pdbx_seq_one_letter_code
_entity_poly.pdbx_strand_id
1 'polypeptide(L)'
;MTQMEIKSSESGITRVFHINLPPEAIERFTTQAGTGEWPLQYALGATKLRNSFVEVVNLRDLGDMPLSTYLRQGYELTGDDLKLSARELDSLTGHVLVLPSQAFDNTAQVLTIGMPLRWVGTFEEPGRSKAKIPLSAQSAKGVLEGALGQAGESTGRSRLLTLIMAGLAILIIAILALVLF
;
A
#
# COMPACT_ATOMS: atom_id res chain seq x y z
N MET A 1 18.65 18.01 -7.79
CA MET A 1 18.40 16.71 -7.13
C MET A 1 17.12 16.85 -6.30
N THR A 2 16.18 15.94 -6.46
CA THR A 2 14.92 15.93 -5.69
C THR A 2 15.09 15.02 -4.47
N GLN A 3 14.80 15.54 -3.28
CA GLN A 3 14.81 14.74 -2.07
C GLN A 3 13.38 14.36 -1.67
N MET A 4 13.20 13.13 -1.15
CA MET A 4 11.91 12.61 -0.77
C MET A 4 12.04 11.72 0.46
N GLU A 5 11.29 12.03 1.51
CA GLU A 5 11.27 11.24 2.74
C GLU A 5 10.32 10.05 2.60
N ILE A 6 10.78 8.86 2.98
CA ILE A 6 10.01 7.64 3.12
C ILE A 6 9.86 7.35 4.61
N LYS A 7 8.63 7.19 5.08
CA LYS A 7 8.35 6.84 6.48
C LYS A 7 8.19 5.33 6.63
N SER A 8 8.65 4.77 7.74
CA SER A 8 8.48 3.33 8.02
C SER A 8 7.01 2.89 8.12
N SER A 9 6.13 3.80 8.48
CA SER A 9 4.68 3.55 8.56
C SER A 9 3.92 3.82 7.25
N GLU A 10 4.65 4.13 6.17
CA GLU A 10 4.04 4.47 4.90
C GLU A 10 3.43 3.24 4.24
N SER A 11 2.20 3.38 3.78
CA SER A 11 1.49 2.32 3.06
C SER A 11 0.47 2.94 2.10
N GLY A 12 0.17 2.24 1.00
CA GLY A 12 -0.79 2.71 0.00
C GLY A 12 -0.32 3.96 -0.75
N ILE A 13 0.98 4.13 -0.89
CA ILE A 13 1.58 5.21 -1.67
C ILE A 13 2.35 4.60 -2.82
N THR A 14 2.10 5.09 -4.02
CA THR A 14 2.82 4.68 -5.23
C THR A 14 3.52 5.88 -5.84
N ARG A 15 4.80 5.72 -6.15
CA ARG A 15 5.64 6.74 -6.78
C ARG A 15 5.98 6.35 -8.19
N VAL A 16 5.93 7.33 -9.09
CA VAL A 16 6.23 7.15 -10.51
C VAL A 16 7.41 8.00 -10.91
N PHE A 17 8.36 7.37 -11.58
CA PHE A 17 9.56 8.03 -12.12
C PHE A 17 9.69 7.73 -13.60
N HIS A 18 10.07 8.72 -14.38
CA HIS A 18 10.48 8.52 -15.76
C HIS A 18 11.96 8.13 -15.80
N ILE A 19 12.31 7.12 -16.60
CA ILE A 19 13.67 6.64 -16.80
C ILE A 19 14.20 7.24 -18.12
N ASN A 20 15.12 8.17 -18.02
CA ASN A 20 15.73 8.81 -19.18
C ASN A 20 16.97 8.05 -19.65
N LEU A 21 16.73 6.85 -20.18
CA LEU A 21 17.75 5.96 -20.75
C LEU A 21 17.26 5.40 -22.09
N PRO A 22 18.19 5.07 -22.99
CA PRO A 22 17.84 4.32 -24.20
C PRO A 22 17.43 2.90 -23.84
N PRO A 23 16.55 2.27 -24.66
CA PRO A 23 15.97 0.96 -24.35
C PRO A 23 16.98 -0.15 -24.00
N GLU A 24 18.13 -0.17 -24.68
CA GLU A 24 19.20 -1.14 -24.46
C GLU A 24 19.90 -1.03 -23.11
N ALA A 25 19.76 0.12 -22.43
CA ALA A 25 20.37 0.35 -21.12
C ALA A 25 19.41 0.06 -19.95
N ILE A 26 18.12 -0.13 -20.22
CA ILE A 26 17.08 -0.27 -19.19
C ILE A 26 17.32 -1.52 -18.35
N GLU A 27 17.49 -2.68 -18.98
CA GLU A 27 17.67 -3.95 -18.28
C GLU A 27 18.87 -3.90 -17.32
N ARG A 28 20.02 -3.44 -17.80
CA ARG A 28 21.22 -3.30 -16.98
C ARG A 28 21.03 -2.32 -15.81
N PHE A 29 20.28 -1.24 -16.03
CA PHE A 29 20.02 -0.24 -15.02
C PHE A 29 19.08 -0.74 -13.93
N THR A 30 18.06 -1.51 -14.30
CA THR A 30 16.97 -1.92 -13.41
C THR A 30 17.18 -3.28 -12.75
N THR A 31 18.09 -4.11 -13.29
CA THR A 31 18.40 -5.44 -12.74
C THR A 31 19.49 -5.36 -11.68
N GLN A 32 19.25 -6.01 -10.54
CA GLN A 32 20.26 -6.19 -9.50
C GLN A 32 21.28 -7.25 -9.94
N ALA A 33 22.57 -6.92 -9.93
CA ALA A 33 23.62 -7.87 -10.24
C ALA A 33 23.77 -8.93 -9.14
N GLY A 34 24.30 -10.09 -9.48
CA GLY A 34 24.61 -11.15 -8.49
C GLY A 34 25.61 -10.73 -7.42
N THR A 35 26.40 -9.69 -7.67
CA THR A 35 27.31 -9.04 -6.70
C THR A 35 26.57 -8.19 -5.65
N GLY A 36 25.26 -7.96 -5.85
CA GLY A 36 24.45 -7.05 -5.03
C GLY A 36 24.42 -5.62 -5.54
N GLU A 37 25.22 -5.25 -6.53
CA GLU A 37 25.19 -3.95 -7.15
C GLU A 37 23.87 -3.70 -7.89
N TRP A 38 23.29 -2.53 -7.68
CA TRP A 38 22.03 -2.18 -8.30
C TRP A 38 22.00 -0.69 -8.69
N PRO A 39 22.25 -0.36 -9.96
CA PRO A 39 22.29 1.03 -10.43
C PRO A 39 21.02 1.82 -10.12
N LEU A 40 19.85 1.19 -10.23
CA LEU A 40 18.57 1.78 -9.88
C LEU A 40 18.53 2.24 -8.42
N GLN A 41 18.97 1.39 -7.49
CA GLN A 41 19.00 1.70 -6.06
C GLN A 41 19.90 2.91 -5.77
N TYR A 42 21.04 2.98 -6.43
CA TYR A 42 21.95 4.13 -6.31
C TYR A 42 21.35 5.41 -6.88
N ALA A 43 20.69 5.34 -8.03
CA ALA A 43 20.02 6.49 -8.65
C ALA A 43 18.84 7.02 -7.83
N LEU A 44 18.18 6.17 -7.07
CA LEU A 44 17.17 6.56 -6.08
C LEU A 44 17.81 7.12 -4.79
N GLY A 45 19.08 6.84 -4.52
CA GLY A 45 19.71 7.09 -3.22
C GLY A 45 19.07 6.27 -2.10
N ALA A 46 18.50 5.10 -2.43
CA ALA A 46 17.79 4.26 -1.49
C ALA A 46 18.74 3.36 -0.69
N THR A 47 18.59 3.33 0.62
CA THR A 47 19.33 2.41 1.49
C THR A 47 18.72 0.99 1.45
N LYS A 48 17.39 0.91 1.30
CA LYS A 48 16.67 -0.34 1.17
C LYS A 48 15.71 -0.26 -0.01
N LEU A 49 15.77 -1.26 -0.89
CA LEU A 49 14.86 -1.42 -2.02
C LEU A 49 14.63 -2.92 -2.26
N ARG A 50 13.37 -3.32 -2.40
CA ARG A 50 12.98 -4.72 -2.67
C ARG A 50 12.71 -4.91 -4.15
N ASN A 51 13.50 -5.73 -4.82
CA ASN A 51 13.39 -5.98 -6.25
C ASN A 51 11.99 -6.50 -6.65
N SER A 52 11.36 -7.31 -5.80
CA SER A 52 10.02 -7.88 -6.06
C SER A 52 8.89 -6.83 -6.17
N PHE A 53 9.14 -5.58 -5.77
CA PHE A 53 8.19 -4.49 -5.84
C PHE A 53 8.65 -3.34 -6.76
N VAL A 54 9.69 -3.59 -7.54
CA VAL A 54 10.16 -2.67 -8.57
C VAL A 54 9.52 -3.06 -9.88
N GLU A 55 8.69 -2.20 -10.43
CA GLU A 55 8.07 -2.41 -11.73
C GLU A 55 8.57 -1.39 -12.73
N VAL A 56 9.04 -1.87 -13.86
CA VAL A 56 9.46 -1.04 -15.00
C VAL A 56 8.53 -1.30 -16.16
N VAL A 57 7.81 -0.27 -16.55
CA VAL A 57 6.84 -0.32 -17.63
C VAL A 57 7.42 0.32 -18.88
N ASN A 58 7.48 -0.44 -19.96
CA ASN A 58 7.74 0.13 -21.28
C ASN A 58 6.41 0.66 -21.85
N LEU A 59 6.30 1.95 -22.02
CA LEU A 59 5.06 2.60 -22.44
C LEU A 59 4.57 2.18 -23.82
N ARG A 60 5.46 1.65 -24.68
CA ARG A 60 5.07 1.06 -25.96
C ARG A 60 4.25 -0.21 -25.80
N ASP A 61 4.51 -0.99 -24.75
CA ASP A 61 3.84 -2.27 -24.52
C ASP A 61 2.41 -2.07 -24.01
N LEU A 62 2.05 -0.86 -23.55
CA LEU A 62 0.68 -0.50 -23.19
C LEU A 62 -0.24 -0.30 -24.41
N GLY A 63 0.31 -0.17 -25.63
CA GLY A 63 -0.45 0.09 -26.85
C GLY A 63 -1.28 1.38 -26.73
N ASP A 64 -2.60 1.26 -26.87
CA ASP A 64 -3.53 2.39 -26.78
C ASP A 64 -3.95 2.74 -25.35
N MET A 65 -3.50 1.98 -24.35
CA MET A 65 -3.83 2.23 -22.94
C MET A 65 -2.99 3.39 -22.39
N PRO A 66 -3.60 4.51 -21.95
CA PRO A 66 -2.88 5.58 -21.29
C PRO A 66 -2.23 5.12 -19.98
N LEU A 67 -1.05 5.65 -19.63
CA LEU A 67 -0.36 5.33 -18.38
C LEU A 67 -1.22 5.63 -17.15
N SER A 68 -1.96 6.73 -17.15
CA SER A 68 -2.89 7.07 -16.06
C SER A 68 -3.98 6.00 -15.86
N THR A 69 -4.45 5.36 -16.94
CA THR A 69 -5.40 4.25 -16.88
C THR A 69 -4.76 2.98 -16.36
N TYR A 70 -3.54 2.67 -16.81
CA TYR A 70 -2.75 1.55 -16.29
C TYR A 70 -2.54 1.65 -14.78
N LEU A 71 -2.09 2.82 -14.30
CA LEU A 71 -1.87 3.07 -12.87
C LEU A 71 -3.16 2.96 -12.05
N ARG A 72 -4.27 3.47 -12.60
CA ARG A 72 -5.59 3.36 -11.93
C ARG A 72 -6.06 1.93 -11.79
N GLN A 73 -5.85 1.08 -12.80
CA GLN A 73 -6.32 -0.31 -12.80
C GLN A 73 -5.37 -1.25 -12.04
N GLY A 74 -4.06 -1.10 -12.25
CA GLY A 74 -3.04 -1.98 -11.68
C GLY A 74 -2.72 -1.70 -10.22
N TYR A 75 -2.82 -0.41 -9.82
CA TYR A 75 -2.47 0.05 -8.47
C TYR A 75 -3.67 0.66 -7.72
N GLU A 76 -4.87 0.52 -8.28
CA GLU A 76 -6.12 1.04 -7.70
C GLU A 76 -6.07 2.55 -7.36
N LEU A 77 -5.24 3.32 -8.05
CA LEU A 77 -5.05 4.74 -7.79
C LEU A 77 -6.23 5.53 -8.33
N THR A 78 -7.07 6.09 -7.46
CA THR A 78 -8.29 6.82 -7.83
C THR A 78 -8.31 8.26 -7.31
N GLY A 79 -7.22 8.71 -6.67
CA GLY A 79 -7.10 10.05 -6.10
C GLY A 79 -7.22 11.17 -7.15
N ASP A 80 -7.54 12.37 -6.68
CA ASP A 80 -7.62 13.55 -7.57
C ASP A 80 -6.24 13.92 -8.10
N ASP A 81 -5.17 13.62 -7.36
CA ASP A 81 -3.78 13.84 -7.78
C ASP A 81 -3.44 13.08 -9.07
N LEU A 82 -3.92 11.84 -9.22
CA LEU A 82 -3.77 11.08 -10.46
C LEU A 82 -4.51 11.74 -11.62
N LYS A 83 -5.74 12.23 -11.38
CA LYS A 83 -6.53 12.92 -12.42
C LYS A 83 -5.86 14.20 -12.88
N LEU A 84 -5.32 14.99 -11.95
CA LEU A 84 -4.60 16.22 -12.25
C LEU A 84 -3.32 15.96 -13.03
N SER A 85 -2.62 14.87 -12.72
CA SER A 85 -1.36 14.47 -13.36
C SER A 85 -1.56 13.66 -14.65
N ALA A 86 -2.80 13.25 -14.99
CA ALA A 86 -3.08 12.33 -16.10
C ALA A 86 -2.49 12.83 -17.43
N ARG A 87 -2.62 14.12 -17.74
CA ARG A 87 -2.08 14.70 -18.98
C ARG A 87 -0.55 14.56 -19.05
N GLU A 88 0.14 14.80 -17.95
CA GLU A 88 1.60 14.64 -17.89
C GLU A 88 1.99 13.17 -18.02
N LEU A 89 1.36 12.28 -17.26
CA LEU A 89 1.59 10.84 -17.31
C LEU A 89 1.41 10.28 -18.71
N ASP A 90 0.30 10.63 -19.36
CA ASP A 90 -0.07 10.11 -20.69
C ASP A 90 0.77 10.71 -21.84
N SER A 91 1.50 11.79 -21.56
CA SER A 91 2.45 12.39 -22.53
C SER A 91 3.85 11.77 -22.47
N LEU A 92 4.13 10.93 -21.47
CA LEU A 92 5.44 10.29 -21.32
C LEU A 92 5.69 9.28 -22.44
N THR A 93 6.95 9.08 -22.75
CA THR A 93 7.43 8.08 -23.70
C THR A 93 8.59 7.29 -23.11
N GLY A 94 8.89 6.12 -23.66
CA GLY A 94 10.00 5.29 -23.20
C GLY A 94 9.61 4.44 -22.01
N HIS A 95 10.33 4.55 -20.89
CA HIS A 95 10.14 3.69 -19.72
C HIS A 95 9.82 4.47 -18.48
N VAL A 96 8.93 3.94 -17.66
CA VAL A 96 8.62 4.47 -16.33
C VAL A 96 8.88 3.41 -15.27
N LEU A 97 9.32 3.87 -14.11
CA LEU A 97 9.49 3.06 -12.91
C LEU A 97 8.31 3.35 -11.98
N VAL A 98 7.67 2.30 -11.49
CA VAL A 98 6.58 2.36 -10.52
C VAL A 98 7.05 1.70 -9.24
N LEU A 99 7.00 2.45 -8.13
CA LEU A 99 7.44 2.02 -6.80
C LEU A 99 6.31 2.21 -5.78
N PRO A 100 5.60 1.15 -5.42
CA PRO A 100 4.71 1.18 -4.27
C PRO A 100 5.50 1.26 -2.96
N SER A 101 4.85 1.69 -1.88
CA SER A 101 5.48 1.82 -0.55
C SER A 101 6.14 0.53 -0.05
N GLN A 102 5.62 -0.65 -0.46
CA GLN A 102 6.18 -1.96 -0.14
C GLN A 102 7.61 -2.16 -0.68
N ALA A 103 8.00 -1.41 -1.72
CA ALA A 103 9.35 -1.46 -2.27
C ALA A 103 10.43 -1.03 -1.26
N PHE A 104 10.06 -0.24 -0.25
CA PHE A 104 10.98 0.29 0.76
C PHE A 104 11.03 -0.53 2.06
N ASP A 105 10.33 -1.67 2.13
CA ASP A 105 10.39 -2.65 3.22
C ASP A 105 10.15 -2.05 4.62
N ASN A 106 9.20 -1.10 4.74
CA ASN A 106 8.90 -0.35 5.95
C ASN A 106 10.14 0.34 6.60
N THR A 107 11.16 0.64 5.79
CA THR A 107 12.39 1.28 6.23
C THR A 107 12.28 2.79 6.03
N ALA A 108 12.40 3.55 7.13
CA ALA A 108 12.51 5.00 7.04
C ALA A 108 13.81 5.40 6.36
N GLN A 109 13.73 6.17 5.29
CA GLN A 109 14.90 6.62 4.54
C GLN A 109 14.60 7.90 3.75
N VAL A 110 15.64 8.56 3.29
CA VAL A 110 15.54 9.72 2.41
C VAL A 110 16.07 9.33 1.04
N LEU A 111 15.20 9.37 0.04
CA LEU A 111 15.61 9.21 -1.35
C LEU A 111 16.24 10.50 -1.85
N THR A 112 17.32 10.36 -2.61
CA THR A 112 17.96 11.46 -3.32
C THR A 112 18.00 11.12 -4.80
N ILE A 113 16.96 11.57 -5.52
CA ILE A 113 16.73 11.19 -6.90
C ILE A 113 17.79 11.84 -7.80
N GLY A 114 18.59 11.00 -8.44
CA GLY A 114 19.62 11.39 -9.39
C GLY A 114 19.34 10.90 -10.81
N MET A 115 20.08 11.44 -11.77
CA MET A 115 20.04 10.92 -13.15
C MET A 115 20.31 9.41 -13.16
N PRO A 116 19.63 8.63 -14.00
CA PRO A 116 18.72 9.05 -15.07
C PRO A 116 17.23 9.14 -14.68
N LEU A 117 16.92 9.13 -13.39
CA LEU A 117 15.53 9.16 -12.92
C LEU A 117 15.00 10.60 -12.83
N ARG A 118 13.75 10.79 -13.24
CA ARG A 118 12.98 12.02 -13.03
C ARG A 118 11.68 11.66 -12.31
N TRP A 119 11.47 12.21 -11.13
CA TRP A 119 10.22 12.06 -10.41
C TRP A 119 9.07 12.70 -11.21
N VAL A 120 7.97 11.97 -11.37
CA VAL A 120 6.75 12.39 -12.07
C VAL A 120 5.63 12.69 -11.08
N GLY A 121 5.40 11.78 -10.13
CA GLY A 121 4.35 11.96 -9.16
C GLY A 121 4.37 10.94 -8.02
N THR A 122 3.62 11.27 -6.99
CA THR A 122 3.33 10.40 -5.84
C THR A 122 1.82 10.35 -5.67
N PHE A 123 1.26 9.16 -5.66
CA PHE A 123 -0.18 8.91 -5.69
C PHE A 123 -0.58 8.02 -4.52
N GLU A 124 -1.79 8.25 -3.97
CA GLU A 124 -2.32 7.48 -2.84
C GLU A 124 -3.42 6.53 -3.31
N GLU A 125 -3.47 5.32 -2.74
CA GLU A 125 -4.57 4.39 -2.88
C GLU A 125 -5.81 4.92 -2.16
N PRO A 126 -7.03 4.77 -2.73
CA PRO A 126 -8.25 5.22 -2.09
C PRO A 126 -8.51 4.46 -0.78
N GLY A 127 -9.02 5.18 0.21
CA GLY A 127 -9.39 4.60 1.51
C GLY A 127 -8.27 4.53 2.54
N ARG A 128 -7.02 4.84 2.17
CA ARG A 128 -5.89 5.01 3.11
C ARG A 128 -5.54 6.45 3.40
N SER A 129 -6.20 7.40 2.77
CA SER A 129 -6.18 8.77 3.27
C SER A 129 -6.50 8.70 4.76
N LYS A 130 -5.51 9.04 5.59
CA LYS A 130 -5.67 9.14 7.03
C LYS A 130 -6.96 9.91 7.25
N ALA A 131 -8.01 9.22 7.67
CA ALA A 131 -9.12 9.88 8.29
C ALA A 131 -8.47 10.73 9.39
N LYS A 132 -8.30 12.01 9.13
CA LYS A 132 -8.21 13.04 10.18
C LYS A 132 -9.60 13.07 10.82
N ILE A 133 -9.96 11.97 11.48
CA ILE A 133 -10.95 12.03 12.51
C ILE A 133 -10.20 12.80 13.59
N PRO A 134 -10.48 14.07 13.83
CA PRO A 134 -10.10 14.66 15.07
C PRO A 134 -10.84 13.80 16.09
N LEU A 135 -10.12 12.96 16.81
CA LEU A 135 -10.58 12.44 18.08
C LEU A 135 -10.79 13.69 18.91
N SER A 136 -11.99 14.25 18.79
CA SER A 136 -12.43 15.31 19.68
C SER A 136 -12.47 14.65 21.06
N ALA A 137 -11.44 14.93 21.83
CA ALA A 137 -11.29 14.52 23.22
C ALA A 137 -12.36 15.18 24.13
N GLN A 138 -13.57 15.36 23.64
CA GLN A 138 -14.71 15.84 24.42
C GLN A 138 -15.36 14.72 25.24
N SER A 139 -15.03 13.46 25.00
CA SER A 139 -15.51 12.34 25.82
C SER A 139 -14.68 12.09 27.08
N ALA A 140 -13.61 12.85 27.32
CA ALA A 140 -12.76 12.69 28.51
C ALA A 140 -13.08 13.70 29.62
N LYS A 141 -14.17 14.46 29.54
CA LYS A 141 -14.73 15.17 30.70
C LYS A 141 -15.81 14.31 31.34
N GLY A 142 -15.36 13.21 31.96
CA GLY A 142 -16.15 12.48 32.90
C GLY A 142 -16.36 13.35 34.15
N VAL A 143 -17.55 13.84 34.30
CA VAL A 143 -18.06 14.41 35.56
C VAL A 143 -18.04 13.26 36.58
N LEU A 144 -17.17 13.39 37.59
CA LEU A 144 -17.25 12.65 38.83
C LEU A 144 -18.32 13.36 39.67
N GLU A 145 -19.57 12.96 39.51
CA GLU A 145 -20.58 13.18 40.55
C GLU A 145 -21.47 11.97 40.66
N GLY A 146 -21.54 11.47 41.89
CA GLY A 146 -22.05 10.21 42.26
C GLY A 146 -23.55 9.97 41.98
N ALA A 147 -23.87 8.74 41.79
CA ALA A 147 -25.05 8.07 42.32
C ALA A 147 -24.93 6.58 42.15
N LEU A 148 -25.05 5.88 43.24
CA LEU A 148 -25.34 4.47 43.37
C LEU A 148 -26.53 4.06 42.50
N GLY A 149 -26.41 2.97 41.72
CA GLY A 149 -27.61 2.28 41.31
C GLY A 149 -27.65 1.78 39.86
N GLN A 150 -27.64 0.47 39.77
CA GLN A 150 -28.22 -0.39 38.75
C GLN A 150 -27.33 -0.86 37.58
N ALA A 151 -26.99 -2.15 37.75
CA ALA A 151 -26.56 -3.07 36.72
C ALA A 151 -27.57 -3.10 35.54
N GLY A 152 -27.05 -2.88 34.33
CA GLY A 152 -27.76 -3.12 33.09
C GLY A 152 -26.85 -3.95 32.17
N GLU A 153 -27.17 -5.25 32.13
CA GLU A 153 -26.49 -6.28 31.33
C GLU A 153 -26.55 -5.97 29.84
N SER A 154 -25.40 -5.85 29.21
CA SER A 154 -25.28 -5.95 27.76
C SER A 154 -25.06 -7.42 27.33
N THR A 155 -26.12 -8.23 27.47
CA THR A 155 -26.14 -9.66 27.18
C THR A 155 -26.74 -9.93 25.80
N GLY A 156 -26.07 -9.57 24.72
CA GLY A 156 -26.57 -9.84 23.37
C GLY A 156 -25.66 -10.68 22.48
N ARG A 157 -24.35 -10.57 22.64
CA ARG A 157 -23.41 -11.23 21.72
C ARG A 157 -22.80 -12.54 22.25
N SER A 158 -22.74 -12.74 23.54
CA SER A 158 -22.19 -13.98 24.13
C SER A 158 -23.13 -15.14 24.03
N ARG A 159 -24.46 -14.92 24.09
CA ARG A 159 -25.45 -16.00 24.02
C ARG A 159 -25.52 -16.69 22.66
N LEU A 160 -25.31 -15.95 21.57
CA LEU A 160 -25.29 -16.52 20.22
C LEU A 160 -24.07 -17.43 19.99
N LEU A 161 -22.91 -17.02 20.47
CA LEU A 161 -21.68 -17.82 20.42
C LEU A 161 -21.77 -19.08 21.27
N THR A 162 -22.38 -18.99 22.46
CA THR A 162 -22.57 -20.16 23.35
C THR A 162 -23.54 -21.17 22.75
N LEU A 163 -24.60 -20.73 22.09
CA LEU A 163 -25.56 -21.62 21.42
C LEU A 163 -24.94 -22.31 20.20
N ILE A 164 -24.10 -21.64 19.43
CA ILE A 164 -23.39 -22.23 18.29
C ILE A 164 -22.41 -23.31 18.76
N MET A 165 -21.65 -23.06 19.83
CA MET A 165 -20.70 -24.03 20.39
C MET A 165 -21.39 -25.24 20.99
N ALA A 166 -22.53 -25.04 21.65
CA ALA A 166 -23.36 -26.16 22.19
C ALA A 166 -23.94 -27.02 21.08
N GLY A 167 -24.43 -26.41 19.99
CA GLY A 167 -24.96 -27.14 18.82
C GLY A 167 -23.88 -27.99 18.13
N LEU A 168 -22.65 -27.44 17.99
CA LEU A 168 -21.54 -28.18 17.40
C LEU A 168 -21.10 -29.38 18.24
N ALA A 169 -21.10 -29.26 19.57
CA ALA A 169 -20.76 -30.35 20.47
C ALA A 169 -21.78 -31.52 20.38
N ILE A 170 -23.05 -31.21 20.32
CA ILE A 170 -24.11 -32.22 20.16
C ILE A 170 -23.99 -32.94 18.82
N LEU A 171 -23.69 -32.23 17.75
CA LEU A 171 -23.48 -32.81 16.42
C LEU A 171 -22.32 -33.81 16.39
N ILE A 172 -21.19 -33.44 17.04
CA ILE A 172 -20.01 -34.31 17.12
C ILE A 172 -20.32 -35.59 17.91
N ILE A 173 -21.05 -35.49 19.03
CA ILE A 173 -21.45 -36.65 19.83
C ILE A 173 -22.39 -37.59 19.03
N ALA A 174 -23.34 -37.02 18.27
CA ALA A 174 -24.23 -37.81 17.43
C ALA A 174 -23.49 -38.56 16.31
N ILE A 175 -22.52 -37.92 15.68
CA ILE A 175 -21.68 -38.58 14.65
C ILE A 175 -20.82 -39.69 15.26
N LEU A 176 -20.25 -39.46 16.46
CA LEU A 176 -19.44 -40.46 17.15
C LEU A 176 -20.29 -41.70 17.56
N ALA A 177 -21.51 -41.47 18.00
CA ALA A 177 -22.45 -42.55 18.32
C ALA A 177 -22.85 -43.38 17.09
N LEU A 178 -22.99 -42.72 15.92
CA LEU A 178 -23.34 -43.40 14.68
C LEU A 178 -22.18 -44.25 14.10
N VAL A 179 -20.93 -43.88 14.41
CA VAL A 179 -19.73 -44.62 13.93
C VAL A 179 -19.37 -45.79 14.84
N LEU A 180 -19.83 -45.76 16.12
CA LEU A 180 -19.52 -46.81 17.12
C LEU A 180 -20.62 -47.85 17.28
N PHE A 181 -21.76 -47.67 16.64
CA PHE A 181 -22.90 -48.61 16.63
C PHE A 181 -23.23 -49.09 15.21
#